data_dfb9e2afa96e65e189aeafe9a0fe73af
#
_entry.id   dfb9e2afa96e65e189aeafe9a0fe73af
#
_cell.length_a   1.000
_cell.length_b   1.000
_cell.length_c   1.000
_cell.angle_alpha   90.00
_cell.angle_beta   90.00
_cell.angle_gamma   90.00
#
_symmetry.space_group_name_H-M   'P 1'
#
loop_
_entity.id
_entity.type
_entity.pdbx_description
1 polymer ?
#
loop_
_entity_poly.entity_id
_entity_poly.type
_entity_poly.pdbx_seq_one_letter_code
_entity_poly.pdbx_strand_id
1 'polypeptide(L)'
;MKRLLLIIPITLSVLLATAHSRVSYDGFKVYRVHVGDQEEADVVSSVSDRLNLDVWKHSKEHFDVMAGPSAQREVERALSENGLNHRVMVEDVQSLIGETARATTEKKERFSGRAHNMDWDTYHSLEEIYEFIDFIAGNLAYFSYTCIVKLLRESWVQTFVTVLGEWS
;
A
#
# COMPACT_ATOMS: atom_id res chain seq x y z
N MET A 1 21.25 -40.04 28.37
CA MET A 1 21.52 -38.66 27.95
C MET A 1 21.58 -38.45 26.43
N LYS A 2 22.04 -39.39 25.61
CA LYS A 2 22.13 -39.22 24.13
C LYS A 2 20.77 -39.12 23.41
N ARG A 3 19.68 -39.67 23.96
CA ARG A 3 18.34 -39.64 23.34
C ARG A 3 17.61 -38.29 23.54
N LEU A 4 17.96 -37.52 24.54
CA LEU A 4 17.36 -36.21 24.84
C LEU A 4 17.89 -35.14 23.88
N LEU A 5 19.13 -35.24 23.41
CA LEU A 5 19.78 -34.31 22.50
C LEU A 5 19.21 -34.36 21.06
N LEU A 6 18.54 -35.45 20.66
CA LEU A 6 17.95 -35.62 19.33
C LEU A 6 16.53 -35.04 19.23
N ILE A 7 15.83 -34.87 20.37
CA ILE A 7 14.44 -34.37 20.40
C ILE A 7 14.41 -32.83 20.24
N ILE A 8 15.41 -32.14 20.78
CA ILE A 8 15.49 -30.68 20.74
C ILE A 8 15.53 -30.11 19.30
N PRO A 9 16.33 -30.62 18.33
CA PRO A 9 16.32 -30.10 16.98
C PRO A 9 15.03 -30.41 16.21
N ILE A 10 14.34 -31.51 16.50
CA ILE A 10 13.08 -31.88 15.87
C ILE A 10 11.96 -30.96 16.33
N THR A 11 11.88 -30.65 17.63
CA THR A 11 10.87 -29.70 18.16
C THR A 11 11.11 -28.28 17.67
N LEU A 12 12.37 -27.85 17.55
CA LEU A 12 12.73 -26.55 17.04
C LEU A 12 12.42 -26.42 15.53
N SER A 13 12.60 -27.47 14.74
CA SER A 13 12.24 -27.49 13.30
C SER A 13 10.72 -27.39 13.09
N VAL A 14 9.92 -28.02 13.92
CA VAL A 14 8.44 -27.94 13.87
C VAL A 14 7.96 -26.54 14.24
N LEU A 15 8.59 -25.88 15.21
CA LEU A 15 8.24 -24.51 15.59
C LEU A 15 8.56 -23.49 14.51
N LEU A 16 9.64 -23.66 13.73
CA LEU A 16 9.99 -22.79 12.62
C LEU A 16 9.07 -22.94 11.39
N ALA A 17 8.45 -24.11 11.23
CA ALA A 17 7.57 -24.38 10.07
C ALA A 17 6.20 -23.68 10.17
N THR A 18 5.80 -23.16 11.34
CA THR A 18 4.48 -22.53 11.55
C THR A 18 4.45 -21.03 11.24
N ALA A 19 5.54 -20.42 10.79
CA ALA A 19 5.71 -18.96 10.84
C ALA A 19 5.28 -18.18 9.59
N HIS A 20 4.74 -18.79 8.52
CA HIS A 20 4.39 -18.04 7.29
C HIS A 20 3.17 -18.57 6.56
N SER A 21 2.01 -18.69 7.21
CA SER A 21 0.79 -18.81 6.43
C SER A 21 0.32 -17.41 6.02
N ARG A 22 0.39 -17.08 4.73
CA ARG A 22 -0.27 -15.90 4.20
C ARG A 22 -1.78 -16.07 4.39
N VAL A 23 -2.45 -15.02 4.86
CA VAL A 23 -3.91 -15.01 4.91
C VAL A 23 -4.43 -15.10 3.48
N SER A 24 -5.35 -16.05 3.22
CA SER A 24 -6.07 -16.14 1.95
C SER A 24 -7.41 -15.44 2.07
N TYR A 25 -7.76 -14.69 1.03
CA TYR A 25 -9.04 -14.02 0.88
C TYR A 25 -9.89 -14.65 -0.23
N ASP A 26 -9.67 -15.94 -0.52
CA ASP A 26 -10.44 -16.67 -1.52
C ASP A 26 -11.94 -16.66 -1.19
N GLY A 27 -12.74 -16.24 -2.16
CA GLY A 27 -14.19 -16.15 -2.05
C GLY A 27 -14.69 -15.05 -1.10
N PHE A 28 -13.83 -14.16 -0.58
CA PHE A 28 -14.28 -12.98 0.15
C PHE A 28 -14.86 -11.97 -0.83
N LYS A 29 -16.03 -11.39 -0.46
CA LYS A 29 -16.72 -10.36 -1.24
C LYS A 29 -16.74 -9.03 -0.52
N VAL A 30 -16.76 -7.95 -1.31
CA VAL A 30 -17.00 -6.60 -0.77
C VAL A 30 -18.36 -6.12 -1.25
N TYR A 31 -19.20 -5.76 -0.30
CA TYR A 31 -20.52 -5.20 -0.52
C TYR A 31 -20.48 -3.69 -0.33
N ARG A 32 -21.01 -2.95 -1.30
CA ARG A 32 -21.32 -1.54 -1.12
C ARG A 32 -22.77 -1.40 -0.71
N VAL A 33 -22.99 -0.87 0.49
CA VAL A 33 -24.30 -0.62 1.08
C VAL A 33 -24.56 0.89 1.05
N HIS A 34 -25.62 1.32 0.37
CA HIS A 34 -26.03 2.72 0.35
C HIS A 34 -26.80 3.04 1.63
N VAL A 35 -26.54 4.19 2.19
CA VAL A 35 -27.23 4.73 3.38
C VAL A 35 -27.72 6.13 3.09
N GLY A 36 -28.97 6.41 3.42
CA GLY A 36 -29.62 7.71 3.20
C GLY A 36 -29.64 8.59 4.46
N ASP A 37 -29.55 7.96 5.63
CA ASP A 37 -29.59 8.65 6.92
C ASP A 37 -28.75 7.95 7.99
N GLN A 38 -28.76 8.52 9.19
CA GLN A 38 -27.99 8.01 10.33
C GLN A 38 -28.56 6.68 10.87
N GLU A 39 -29.86 6.45 10.79
CA GLU A 39 -30.51 5.22 11.27
C GLU A 39 -30.04 4.03 10.42
N GLU A 40 -30.03 4.17 9.10
CA GLU A 40 -29.50 3.16 8.18
C GLU A 40 -28.01 2.91 8.41
N ALA A 41 -27.21 3.97 8.66
CA ALA A 41 -25.79 3.84 8.98
C ALA A 41 -25.55 3.06 10.28
N ASP A 42 -26.36 3.30 11.31
CA ASP A 42 -26.29 2.59 12.59
C ASP A 42 -26.66 1.10 12.42
N VAL A 43 -27.64 0.80 11.56
CA VAL A 43 -27.99 -0.59 11.20
C VAL A 43 -26.80 -1.30 10.54
N VAL A 44 -26.16 -0.66 9.54
CA VAL A 44 -24.98 -1.26 8.87
C VAL A 44 -23.85 -1.49 9.87
N SER A 45 -23.57 -0.53 10.75
CA SER A 45 -22.55 -0.66 11.79
C SER A 45 -22.87 -1.82 12.73
N SER A 46 -24.12 -1.93 13.21
CA SER A 46 -24.57 -3.02 14.08
C SER A 46 -24.45 -4.41 13.41
N VAL A 47 -24.78 -4.51 12.12
CA VAL A 47 -24.62 -5.75 11.34
C VAL A 47 -23.14 -6.10 11.20
N SER A 48 -22.30 -5.10 10.91
CA SER A 48 -20.86 -5.29 10.76
C SER A 48 -20.22 -5.78 12.05
N ASP A 49 -20.54 -5.18 13.18
CA ASP A 49 -20.05 -5.59 14.49
C ASP A 49 -20.51 -6.99 14.87
N ARG A 50 -21.80 -7.29 14.69
CA ARG A 50 -22.38 -8.61 15.02
C ARG A 50 -21.77 -9.76 14.22
N LEU A 51 -21.49 -9.53 12.95
CA LEU A 51 -20.95 -10.52 12.02
C LEU A 51 -19.43 -10.43 11.89
N ASN A 52 -18.79 -9.54 12.64
CA ASN A 52 -17.35 -9.28 12.62
C ASN A 52 -16.84 -9.04 11.19
N LEU A 53 -17.51 -8.13 10.47
CA LEU A 53 -17.16 -7.75 9.11
C LEU A 53 -16.04 -6.70 9.13
N ASP A 54 -15.20 -6.74 8.12
CA ASP A 54 -14.17 -5.71 7.91
C ASP A 54 -14.76 -4.55 7.10
N VAL A 55 -14.78 -3.35 7.68
CA VAL A 55 -15.32 -2.13 7.04
C VAL A 55 -14.18 -1.41 6.32
N TRP A 56 -14.17 -1.47 5.00
CA TRP A 56 -13.15 -0.83 4.17
C TRP A 56 -13.37 0.67 3.98
N LYS A 57 -14.64 1.07 3.96
CA LYS A 57 -15.01 2.48 3.81
C LYS A 57 -16.28 2.78 4.58
N HIS A 58 -16.25 3.92 5.25
CA HIS A 58 -17.40 4.54 5.90
C HIS A 58 -17.53 5.97 5.40
N SER A 59 -18.62 6.28 4.71
CA SER A 59 -18.96 7.63 4.27
C SER A 59 -20.41 7.95 4.62
N LYS A 60 -20.84 9.20 4.38
CA LYS A 60 -22.24 9.63 4.61
C LYS A 60 -23.24 8.97 3.65
N GLU A 61 -22.77 8.43 2.54
CA GLU A 61 -23.63 7.91 1.46
C GLU A 61 -23.56 6.39 1.35
N HIS A 62 -22.46 5.78 1.80
CA HIS A 62 -22.28 4.34 1.68
C HIS A 62 -21.21 3.79 2.61
N PHE A 63 -21.34 2.48 2.89
CA PHE A 63 -20.35 1.63 3.53
C PHE A 63 -19.86 0.60 2.53
N ASP A 64 -18.55 0.34 2.52
CA ASP A 64 -17.98 -0.81 1.82
C ASP A 64 -17.55 -1.82 2.89
N VAL A 65 -18.19 -2.98 2.92
CA VAL A 65 -17.96 -4.02 3.94
C VAL A 65 -17.50 -5.31 3.30
N MET A 66 -16.43 -5.91 3.82
CA MET A 66 -15.92 -7.19 3.35
C MET A 66 -16.51 -8.32 4.19
N ALA A 67 -17.01 -9.35 3.52
CA ALA A 67 -17.58 -10.54 4.12
C ALA A 67 -16.91 -11.82 3.60
N GLY A 68 -16.49 -12.67 4.52
CA GLY A 68 -15.99 -14.01 4.19
C GLY A 68 -17.12 -14.95 3.73
N PRO A 69 -16.79 -16.06 3.05
CA PRO A 69 -17.77 -16.98 2.46
C PRO A 69 -18.87 -17.46 3.42
N SER A 70 -18.52 -17.66 4.69
CA SER A 70 -19.47 -18.12 5.72
C SER A 70 -20.49 -17.06 6.14
N ALA A 71 -20.12 -15.77 6.05
CA ALA A 71 -20.96 -14.65 6.50
C ALA A 71 -21.84 -14.06 5.39
N GLN A 72 -21.55 -14.31 4.11
CA GLN A 72 -22.21 -13.65 2.97
C GLN A 72 -23.73 -13.76 3.00
N ARG A 73 -24.27 -14.98 3.18
CA ARG A 73 -25.73 -15.20 3.24
C ARG A 73 -26.39 -14.44 4.37
N GLU A 74 -25.73 -14.36 5.52
CA GLU A 74 -26.27 -13.64 6.68
C GLU A 74 -26.21 -12.13 6.47
N VAL A 75 -25.16 -11.63 5.84
CA VAL A 75 -25.02 -10.21 5.43
C VAL A 75 -26.12 -9.83 4.47
N GLU A 76 -26.29 -10.56 3.37
CA GLU A 76 -27.33 -10.31 2.35
C GLU A 76 -28.74 -10.34 2.95
N ARG A 77 -29.01 -11.32 3.84
CA ARG A 77 -30.27 -11.41 4.55
C ARG A 77 -30.48 -10.20 5.45
N ALA A 78 -29.51 -9.86 6.30
CA ALA A 78 -29.63 -8.76 7.25
C ALA A 78 -29.81 -7.40 6.55
N LEU A 79 -29.09 -7.15 5.46
CA LEU A 79 -29.24 -5.95 4.67
C LEU A 79 -30.62 -5.87 4.00
N SER A 80 -31.10 -6.97 3.43
CA SER A 80 -32.41 -7.03 2.78
C SER A 80 -33.57 -6.89 3.76
N GLU A 81 -33.50 -7.53 4.94
CA GLU A 81 -34.52 -7.43 5.99
C GLU A 81 -34.67 -6.00 6.53
N ASN A 82 -33.60 -5.21 6.51
CA ASN A 82 -33.61 -3.80 6.89
C ASN A 82 -33.87 -2.84 5.71
N GLY A 83 -34.16 -3.37 4.51
CA GLY A 83 -34.47 -2.54 3.34
C GLY A 83 -33.28 -1.79 2.74
N LEU A 84 -32.04 -2.14 3.15
CA LEU A 84 -30.82 -1.45 2.73
C LEU A 84 -30.44 -1.84 1.30
N ASN A 85 -30.27 -0.83 0.45
CA ASN A 85 -29.84 -1.03 -0.93
C ASN A 85 -28.35 -1.36 -0.94
N HIS A 86 -28.00 -2.53 -1.49
CA HIS A 86 -26.64 -3.00 -1.55
C HIS A 86 -26.31 -3.68 -2.88
N ARG A 87 -25.01 -3.69 -3.20
CA ARG A 87 -24.47 -4.40 -4.38
C ARG A 87 -23.11 -5.00 -4.07
N VAL A 88 -22.77 -6.08 -4.74
CA VAL A 88 -21.41 -6.60 -4.72
C VAL A 88 -20.51 -5.67 -5.53
N MET A 89 -19.47 -5.14 -4.90
CA MET A 89 -18.46 -4.30 -5.52
C MET A 89 -17.24 -5.12 -5.97
N VAL A 90 -16.86 -6.11 -5.16
CA VAL A 90 -15.78 -7.06 -5.46
C VAL A 90 -16.30 -8.46 -5.22
N GLU A 91 -16.30 -9.30 -6.25
CA GLU A 91 -16.80 -10.69 -6.18
C GLU A 91 -15.79 -11.65 -5.52
N ASP A 92 -14.51 -11.39 -5.68
CA ASP A 92 -13.41 -12.16 -5.08
C ASP A 92 -12.21 -11.28 -4.81
N VAL A 93 -11.96 -11.04 -3.52
CA VAL A 93 -10.86 -10.18 -3.06
C VAL A 93 -9.51 -10.78 -3.42
N GLN A 94 -9.36 -12.12 -3.35
CA GLN A 94 -8.09 -12.77 -3.69
C GLN A 94 -7.75 -12.61 -5.18
N SER A 95 -8.74 -12.69 -6.05
CA SER A 95 -8.58 -12.44 -7.49
C SER A 95 -8.10 -11.00 -7.75
N LEU A 96 -8.72 -10.01 -7.11
CA LEU A 96 -8.34 -8.60 -7.21
C LEU A 96 -6.89 -8.37 -6.76
N ILE A 97 -6.47 -8.98 -5.64
CA ILE A 97 -5.08 -8.94 -5.16
C ILE A 97 -4.13 -9.52 -6.22
N GLY A 98 -4.50 -10.65 -6.81
CA GLY A 98 -3.70 -11.31 -7.86
C GLY A 98 -3.57 -10.46 -9.12
N GLU A 99 -4.63 -9.84 -9.57
CA GLU A 99 -4.64 -8.93 -10.73
C GLU A 99 -3.76 -7.70 -10.49
N THR A 100 -3.89 -7.07 -9.32
CA THR A 100 -3.08 -5.92 -8.94
C THR A 100 -1.58 -6.28 -8.88
N ALA A 101 -1.25 -7.43 -8.31
CA ALA A 101 0.13 -7.91 -8.24
C ALA A 101 0.72 -8.18 -9.63
N ARG A 102 -0.05 -8.78 -10.55
CA ARG A 102 0.37 -9.01 -11.95
C ARG A 102 0.59 -7.70 -12.68
N ALA A 103 -0.37 -6.77 -12.61
CA ALA A 103 -0.27 -5.46 -13.25
C ALA A 103 0.98 -4.69 -12.77
N THR A 104 1.27 -4.75 -11.47
CA THR A 104 2.47 -4.14 -10.88
C THR A 104 3.75 -4.78 -11.43
N THR A 105 3.80 -6.13 -11.52
CA THR A 105 4.95 -6.85 -12.04
C THR A 105 5.21 -6.55 -13.51
N GLU A 106 4.17 -6.59 -14.35
CA GLU A 106 4.27 -6.27 -15.78
C GLU A 106 4.75 -4.83 -16.02
N LYS A 107 4.29 -3.90 -15.18
CA LYS A 107 4.70 -2.50 -15.27
C LYS A 107 6.17 -2.34 -14.84
N LYS A 108 6.58 -3.01 -13.76
CA LYS A 108 7.98 -3.04 -13.31
C LYS A 108 8.92 -3.56 -14.40
N GLU A 109 8.55 -4.62 -15.13
CA GLU A 109 9.33 -5.15 -16.24
C GLU A 109 9.49 -4.14 -17.39
N ARG A 110 8.43 -3.41 -17.76
CA ARG A 110 8.47 -2.37 -18.81
C ARG A 110 9.36 -1.19 -18.47
N PHE A 111 9.52 -0.88 -17.19
CA PHE A 111 10.33 0.24 -16.72
C PHE A 111 11.71 -0.15 -16.18
N SER A 112 12.02 -1.45 -16.18
CA SER A 112 13.35 -1.93 -15.79
C SER A 112 14.41 -1.37 -16.76
N GLY A 113 15.32 -0.57 -16.24
CA GLY A 113 16.35 0.12 -17.01
C GLY A 113 16.34 1.64 -16.91
N ARG A 114 15.37 2.24 -16.24
CA ARG A 114 15.43 3.65 -15.84
C ARG A 114 16.22 3.79 -14.53
N ALA A 115 16.80 4.96 -14.31
CA ALA A 115 17.66 5.23 -13.14
C ALA A 115 16.95 5.02 -11.79
N HIS A 116 15.62 5.01 -11.78
CA HIS A 116 14.74 4.60 -10.69
C HIS A 116 13.37 4.25 -11.28
N ASN A 117 12.73 3.22 -10.73
CA ASN A 117 11.44 2.68 -11.23
C ASN A 117 10.22 3.30 -10.54
N MET A 118 10.36 4.44 -9.87
CA MET A 118 9.26 5.08 -9.18
C MET A 118 8.31 5.73 -10.18
N ASP A 119 7.04 5.37 -10.12
CA ASP A 119 5.93 6.05 -10.78
C ASP A 119 4.79 6.31 -9.75
N TRP A 120 3.81 7.14 -10.13
CA TRP A 120 2.71 7.52 -9.24
C TRP A 120 1.41 6.74 -9.51
N ASP A 121 1.44 5.79 -10.43
CA ASP A 121 0.27 5.05 -10.89
C ASP A 121 0.22 3.61 -10.36
N THR A 122 1.28 3.15 -9.68
CA THR A 122 1.37 1.80 -9.11
C THR A 122 1.79 1.81 -7.66
N TYR A 123 1.46 0.71 -6.95
CA TYR A 123 1.97 0.48 -5.61
C TYR A 123 3.43 0.03 -5.67
N HIS A 124 4.26 0.64 -4.84
CA HIS A 124 5.67 0.32 -4.68
C HIS A 124 5.93 -0.34 -3.33
N SER A 125 6.91 -1.24 -3.28
CA SER A 125 7.39 -1.80 -2.01
C SER A 125 8.08 -0.71 -1.18
N LEU A 126 8.20 -0.95 0.12
CA LEU A 126 8.86 -0.02 1.03
C LEU A 126 10.34 0.18 0.63
N GLU A 127 11.00 -0.89 0.18
CA GLU A 127 12.37 -0.87 -0.31
C GLU A 127 12.51 0.04 -1.54
N GLU A 128 11.61 -0.09 -2.52
CA GLU A 128 11.61 0.78 -3.72
C GLU A 128 11.40 2.25 -3.37
N ILE A 129 10.55 2.54 -2.38
CA ILE A 129 10.34 3.90 -1.89
C ILE A 129 11.61 4.46 -1.24
N TYR A 130 12.31 3.67 -0.43
CA TYR A 130 13.57 4.10 0.18
C TYR A 130 14.66 4.31 -0.86
N GLU A 131 14.82 3.42 -1.83
CA GLU A 131 15.77 3.59 -2.95
C GLU A 131 15.49 4.88 -3.73
N PHE A 132 14.22 5.22 -3.95
CA PHE A 132 13.84 6.46 -4.61
C PHE A 132 14.17 7.70 -3.75
N ILE A 133 13.93 7.66 -2.44
CA ILE A 133 14.29 8.74 -1.53
C ILE A 133 15.80 8.97 -1.52
N ASP A 134 16.61 7.92 -1.45
CA ASP A 134 18.05 7.98 -1.47
C ASP A 134 18.59 8.54 -2.80
N PHE A 135 17.97 8.13 -3.92
CA PHE A 135 18.28 8.69 -5.23
C PHE A 135 18.01 10.19 -5.30
N ILE A 136 16.84 10.65 -4.81
CA ILE A 136 16.53 12.10 -4.77
C ILE A 136 17.51 12.83 -3.87
N ALA A 137 17.77 12.33 -2.67
CA ALA A 137 18.67 12.95 -1.70
C ALA A 137 20.10 13.11 -2.26
N GLY A 138 20.61 12.06 -2.93
CA GLY A 138 21.91 12.09 -3.58
C GLY A 138 21.98 13.10 -4.74
N ASN A 139 20.94 13.16 -5.57
CA ASN A 139 20.89 14.11 -6.69
C ASN A 139 20.68 15.57 -6.24
N LEU A 140 19.87 15.80 -5.20
CA LEU A 140 19.70 17.14 -4.62
C LEU A 140 20.98 17.65 -3.99
N ALA A 141 21.75 16.81 -3.28
CA ALA A 141 23.02 17.16 -2.73
C ALA A 141 24.04 17.56 -3.83
N TYR A 142 24.09 16.78 -4.91
CA TYR A 142 24.93 17.09 -6.07
C TYR A 142 24.49 18.38 -6.77
N PHE A 143 23.19 18.58 -6.97
CA PHE A 143 22.63 19.79 -7.60
C PHE A 143 22.92 21.04 -6.75
N SER A 144 22.72 20.95 -5.44
CA SER A 144 23.04 22.03 -4.49
C SER A 144 24.53 22.39 -4.52
N TYR A 145 25.41 21.38 -4.49
CA TYR A 145 26.87 21.59 -4.59
C TYR A 145 27.25 22.26 -5.92
N THR A 146 26.70 21.77 -7.04
CA THR A 146 26.97 22.31 -8.37
C THR A 146 26.49 23.75 -8.50
N CYS A 147 25.30 24.08 -7.99
CA CYS A 147 24.79 25.45 -7.96
C CYS A 147 25.68 26.39 -7.11
N ILE A 148 26.08 25.94 -5.93
CA ILE A 148 26.96 26.73 -5.06
C ILE A 148 28.32 27.00 -5.72
N VAL A 149 28.92 25.97 -6.31
CA VAL A 149 30.21 26.11 -7.02
C VAL A 149 30.09 27.07 -8.21
N LYS A 150 28.99 26.99 -8.95
CA LYS A 150 28.73 27.87 -10.09
C LYS A 150 28.56 29.33 -9.62
N LEU A 151 27.77 29.56 -8.59
CA LEU A 151 27.58 30.90 -8.02
C LEU A 151 28.87 31.49 -7.48
N LEU A 152 29.68 30.73 -6.77
CA LEU A 152 30.98 31.16 -6.29
C LEU A 152 31.93 31.52 -7.44
N ARG A 153 32.00 30.69 -8.48
CA ARG A 153 32.81 30.92 -9.67
C ARG A 153 32.42 32.22 -10.38
N GLU A 154 31.13 32.43 -10.59
CA GLU A 154 30.63 33.63 -11.25
C GLU A 154 30.92 34.90 -10.40
N SER A 155 30.74 34.82 -9.09
CA SER A 155 31.08 35.91 -8.16
C SER A 155 32.58 36.24 -8.19
N TRP A 156 33.46 35.25 -8.19
CA TRP A 156 34.92 35.48 -8.25
C TRP A 156 35.34 36.08 -9.59
N VAL A 157 34.77 35.64 -10.72
CA VAL A 157 35.07 36.21 -12.04
C VAL A 157 34.62 37.65 -12.11
N GLN A 158 33.43 37.98 -11.58
CA GLN A 158 32.93 39.35 -11.56
C GLN A 158 33.82 40.28 -10.72
N THR A 159 34.25 39.81 -9.54
CA THR A 159 35.15 40.57 -8.65
C THR A 159 36.51 40.79 -9.31
N PHE A 160 37.07 39.80 -9.98
CA PHE A 160 38.35 39.89 -10.67
C PHE A 160 38.32 40.88 -11.84
N VAL A 161 37.23 40.86 -12.63
CA VAL A 161 37.03 41.81 -13.75
C VAL A 161 36.90 43.26 -13.25
N THR A 162 36.20 43.47 -12.13
CA THR A 162 36.01 44.78 -11.54
C THR A 162 37.36 45.33 -11.01
N VAL A 163 38.13 44.50 -10.29
CA VAL A 163 39.43 44.90 -9.75
C VAL A 163 40.45 45.18 -10.85
N LEU A 164 40.47 44.42 -11.94
CA LEU A 164 41.40 44.67 -13.05
C LEU A 164 40.96 45.84 -13.95
N GLY A 165 39.67 46.15 -14.01
CA GLY A 165 39.13 47.29 -14.75
C GLY A 165 39.43 48.66 -14.10
N GLU A 166 39.68 48.69 -12.80
CA GLU A 166 40.08 49.92 -12.08
C GLU A 166 41.58 50.26 -12.22
N TRP A 167 42.38 49.37 -12.83
CA TRP A 167 43.82 49.55 -13.01
C TRP A 167 44.23 49.89 -14.46
N SER A 168 43.29 50.19 -15.33
CA SER A 168 43.47 50.62 -16.69
C SER A 168 42.98 52.03 -16.90
#